data_6026a160c089c31ee0f2788a8f1210ca
#
_entry.id   6026a160c089c31ee0f2788a8f1210ca
#
_cell.length_a   1.000
_cell.length_b   1.000
_cell.length_c   1.000
_cell.angle_alpha   90.00
_cell.angle_beta   90.00
_cell.angle_gamma   90.00
#
_symmetry.space_group_name_H-M   'P 1'
#
loop_
_entity.id
_entity.type
_entity.pdbx_description
1 polymer ?
#
loop_
_entity_poly.entity_id
_entity_poly.type
_entity_poly.pdbx_seq_one_letter_code
_entity_poly.pdbx_strand_id
1 'polypeptide(L)'
;WYYTNMANMLYPGSQNITSLTDTTTTNLKSWGNQNSNVAITNITRLANDNITFKVNGGAALGVQVQTFAPTQITFTSAKLSGSTQTSLQGDATVIERGFVYSTDPYPLISNNKLIVAGTIGSFDTTLTGLVEGKTYYYRAYGINANGVTYGEHFSFLTNSDPISNNS
;
A
#
# COMPACT_ATOMS: atom_id res chain seq x y z
N TRP A 1 -18.23 -26.47 15.82
CA TRP A 1 -16.85 -26.28 16.23
C TRP A 1 -16.81 -26.27 17.75
N TYR A 2 -16.26 -27.30 18.35
CA TYR A 2 -16.12 -27.38 19.81
C TYR A 2 -14.78 -26.73 20.19
N TYR A 3 -14.85 -25.55 20.78
CA TYR A 3 -13.71 -24.96 21.50
C TYR A 3 -13.55 -25.70 22.85
N THR A 4 -13.04 -26.89 22.82
CA THR A 4 -12.65 -27.56 24.05
C THR A 4 -11.26 -27.07 24.46
N ASN A 5 -11.20 -26.20 25.44
CA ASN A 5 -10.01 -25.65 26.08
C ASN A 5 -9.40 -24.36 25.53
N MET A 6 -10.18 -23.31 25.48
CA MET A 6 -9.61 -21.95 25.31
C MET A 6 -8.65 -21.58 26.47
N ALA A 7 -8.76 -22.21 27.63
CA ALA A 7 -7.84 -21.98 28.76
C ALA A 7 -6.37 -22.38 28.47
N ASN A 8 -6.15 -23.20 27.45
CA ASN A 8 -4.81 -23.60 27.04
C ASN A 8 -4.31 -22.94 25.75
N MET A 9 -5.15 -22.14 25.10
CA MET A 9 -4.81 -21.60 23.78
C MET A 9 -4.17 -20.21 23.80
N LEU A 10 -4.50 -19.41 24.82
CA LEU A 10 -3.95 -18.04 24.90
C LEU A 10 -3.52 -17.77 26.30
N TYR A 11 -2.32 -17.36 26.43
CA TYR A 11 -1.62 -16.91 27.57
C TYR A 11 -1.55 -17.66 28.64
N PRO A 12 -0.46 -17.43 29.38
CA PRO A 12 0.21 -18.47 30.10
C PRO A 12 -0.81 -19.19 30.94
N GLY A 13 -1.52 -20.08 30.29
CA GLY A 13 -2.28 -21.14 30.92
C GLY A 13 -1.30 -22.14 31.53
N SER A 14 -1.77 -23.34 31.84
CA SER A 14 -0.94 -24.41 32.41
C SER A 14 0.33 -24.77 31.61
N GLN A 15 0.36 -24.37 30.32
CA GLN A 15 1.51 -24.67 29.43
C GLN A 15 2.45 -23.46 29.22
N ASN A 16 2.17 -22.32 29.85
CA ASN A 16 3.01 -21.14 29.81
C ASN A 16 3.41 -20.70 28.37
N ILE A 17 2.46 -20.75 27.46
CA ILE A 17 2.68 -20.36 26.06
C ILE A 17 2.79 -18.85 25.97
N THR A 18 3.97 -18.36 25.61
CA THR A 18 4.26 -16.93 25.44
C THR A 18 4.34 -16.49 23.99
N SER A 19 4.26 -17.43 23.05
CA SER A 19 4.23 -17.15 21.62
C SER A 19 3.46 -18.22 20.84
N LEU A 20 2.85 -17.82 19.74
CA LEU A 20 2.22 -18.69 18.75
C LEU A 20 2.82 -18.38 17.38
N THR A 21 3.25 -19.40 16.69
CA THR A 21 3.79 -19.31 15.32
C THR A 21 3.29 -20.49 14.50
N ASP A 22 3.60 -20.55 13.23
CA ASP A 22 3.25 -21.70 12.39
C ASP A 22 3.94 -23.02 12.80
N THR A 23 4.97 -22.94 13.62
CA THR A 23 5.77 -24.08 14.09
C THR A 23 5.49 -24.48 15.54
N THR A 24 4.71 -23.73 16.31
CA THR A 24 4.34 -24.10 17.67
C THR A 24 3.32 -25.25 17.67
N THR A 25 3.26 -26.04 18.75
CA THR A 25 2.28 -27.11 18.91
C THR A 25 0.84 -26.60 18.75
N THR A 26 0.55 -25.42 19.31
CA THR A 26 -0.63 -24.63 18.99
C THR A 26 -0.21 -23.60 17.96
N ASN A 27 -0.62 -23.74 16.73
CA ASN A 27 -0.13 -22.91 15.63
C ASN A 27 -1.22 -22.06 14.99
N LEU A 28 -0.80 -21.12 14.15
CA LEU A 28 -1.66 -20.17 13.44
C LEU A 28 -1.86 -20.56 11.97
N LYS A 29 -1.67 -21.83 11.63
CA LYS A 29 -1.88 -22.27 10.24
C LYS A 29 -3.30 -21.98 9.77
N SER A 30 -3.42 -21.61 8.52
CA SER A 30 -4.69 -21.39 7.86
C SER A 30 -5.45 -22.71 7.67
N TRP A 31 -6.73 -22.61 7.26
CA TRP A 31 -7.61 -23.77 7.04
C TRP A 31 -7.00 -24.87 6.18
N GLY A 32 -6.18 -24.62 5.23
CA GLY A 32 -5.51 -25.61 4.40
C GLY A 32 -4.17 -26.10 4.99
N ASN A 33 -3.93 -25.93 6.29
CA ASN A 33 -2.65 -26.23 6.94
C ASN A 33 -1.46 -25.46 6.33
N GLN A 34 -1.74 -24.35 5.68
CA GLN A 34 -0.73 -23.47 5.11
C GLN A 34 -0.17 -22.53 6.17
N ASN A 35 1.08 -22.16 6.05
CA ASN A 35 1.69 -21.18 6.94
C ASN A 35 0.97 -19.84 6.83
N SER A 36 0.58 -19.29 7.97
CA SER A 36 -0.05 -17.97 8.04
C SER A 36 0.96 -16.84 7.88
N ASN A 37 2.23 -17.12 8.11
CA ASN A 37 3.31 -16.14 8.28
C ASN A 37 3.01 -15.09 9.38
N VAL A 38 2.13 -15.44 10.32
CA VAL A 38 1.79 -14.64 11.48
C VAL A 38 2.41 -15.24 12.71
N ALA A 39 2.95 -14.41 13.57
CA ALA A 39 3.38 -14.80 14.90
C ALA A 39 2.70 -13.90 15.94
N ILE A 40 2.13 -14.51 16.98
CA ILE A 40 1.70 -13.79 18.18
C ILE A 40 2.76 -14.06 19.25
N THR A 41 3.38 -12.99 19.71
CA THR A 41 4.51 -13.06 20.64
C THR A 41 4.28 -12.15 21.85
N ASN A 42 5.13 -12.29 22.86
CA ASN A 42 5.04 -11.48 24.09
C ASN A 42 3.65 -11.53 24.74
N ILE A 43 3.02 -12.70 24.72
CA ILE A 43 1.73 -12.88 25.35
C ILE A 43 1.92 -12.77 26.87
N THR A 44 1.34 -11.76 27.47
CA THR A 44 1.49 -11.45 28.90
C THR A 44 0.13 -11.16 29.52
N ARG A 45 -0.15 -11.74 30.69
CA ARG A 45 -1.31 -11.39 31.49
C ARG A 45 -0.94 -10.26 32.45
N LEU A 46 -1.73 -9.20 32.46
CA LEU A 46 -1.60 -8.11 33.40
C LEU A 46 -2.34 -8.41 34.72
N ALA A 47 -2.03 -7.67 35.77
CA ALA A 47 -2.65 -7.83 37.07
C ALA A 47 -4.17 -7.61 37.09
N ASN A 48 -4.72 -6.95 36.08
CA ASN A 48 -6.16 -6.71 35.90
C ASN A 48 -6.83 -7.76 34.99
N ASP A 49 -6.20 -8.92 34.81
CA ASP A 49 -6.65 -10.00 33.93
C ASP A 49 -6.69 -9.67 32.43
N ASN A 50 -6.22 -8.52 32.01
CA ASN A 50 -6.04 -8.20 30.61
C ASN A 50 -4.85 -8.97 30.05
N ILE A 51 -4.96 -9.38 28.78
CA ILE A 51 -3.88 -10.03 28.04
C ILE A 51 -3.34 -9.04 27.03
N THR A 52 -2.03 -8.85 27.03
CA THR A 52 -1.32 -8.11 25.99
C THR A 52 -0.52 -9.08 25.13
N PHE A 53 -0.38 -8.76 23.86
CA PHE A 53 0.42 -9.55 22.92
C PHE A 53 0.89 -8.68 21.76
N LYS A 54 1.92 -9.13 21.09
CA LYS A 54 2.42 -8.52 19.85
C LYS A 54 2.12 -9.47 18.68
N VAL A 55 1.51 -8.95 17.64
CA VAL A 55 1.32 -9.66 16.37
C VAL A 55 2.46 -9.27 15.43
N ASN A 56 3.17 -10.23 14.89
CA ASN A 56 4.23 -10.05 13.93
C ASN A 56 3.94 -10.91 12.70
N GLY A 57 4.25 -10.40 11.53
CA GLY A 57 4.00 -11.14 10.28
C GLY A 57 2.55 -11.01 9.80
N GLY A 58 2.16 -11.90 8.97
CA GLY A 58 0.99 -11.84 8.10
C GLY A 58 1.45 -11.63 6.66
N ALA A 59 0.53 -11.75 5.70
CA ALA A 59 0.83 -11.28 4.36
C ALA A 59 1.21 -9.81 4.48
N ALA A 60 2.45 -9.50 4.14
CA ALA A 60 2.89 -8.12 4.16
C ALA A 60 1.97 -7.34 3.22
N LEU A 61 1.16 -6.48 3.81
CA LEU A 61 0.23 -5.68 3.04
C LEU A 61 1.06 -4.73 2.15
N GLY A 62 0.65 -4.58 0.92
CA GLY A 62 1.24 -3.63 0.00
C GLY A 62 1.16 -2.21 0.55
N VAL A 63 1.91 -1.32 -0.05
CA VAL A 63 1.75 0.12 0.20
C VAL A 63 0.31 0.51 -0.08
N GLN A 64 -0.33 1.26 0.80
CA GLN A 64 -1.58 1.91 0.46
C GLN A 64 -1.27 3.15 -0.37
N VAL A 65 -1.83 3.22 -1.55
CA VAL A 65 -1.58 4.31 -2.50
C VAL A 65 -2.91 4.95 -2.89
N GLN A 66 -2.95 6.26 -2.83
CA GLN A 66 -4.09 7.05 -3.28
C GLN A 66 -3.65 8.04 -4.35
N THR A 67 -4.38 8.10 -5.44
CA THR A 67 -4.22 9.11 -6.48
C THR A 67 -5.31 10.17 -6.28
N PHE A 68 -4.98 11.44 -6.46
CA PHE A 68 -5.96 12.53 -6.41
C PHE A 68 -6.16 13.12 -7.80
N ALA A 69 -7.27 13.81 -8.00
CA ALA A 69 -7.58 14.49 -9.25
C ALA A 69 -6.48 15.50 -9.64
N PRO A 70 -6.17 15.66 -10.93
CA PRO A 70 -5.14 16.57 -11.40
C PRO A 70 -5.60 18.01 -11.24
N THR A 71 -4.64 18.93 -11.09
CA THR A 71 -4.88 20.35 -10.98
C THR A 71 -3.93 21.13 -11.89
N GLN A 72 -4.14 22.43 -12.06
CA GLN A 72 -3.25 23.31 -12.81
C GLN A 72 -2.90 22.75 -14.21
N ILE A 73 -3.93 22.27 -14.92
CA ILE A 73 -3.76 21.75 -16.27
C ILE A 73 -3.55 22.92 -17.22
N THR A 74 -2.48 22.83 -18.00
CA THR A 74 -2.11 23.81 -19.03
C THR A 74 -2.05 23.14 -20.41
N PHE A 75 -1.47 23.80 -21.39
CA PHE A 75 -1.21 23.21 -22.72
C PHE A 75 -0.17 22.10 -22.68
N THR A 76 0.82 22.20 -21.78
CA THR A 76 2.00 21.33 -21.77
C THR A 76 2.33 20.76 -20.39
N SER A 77 1.48 20.99 -19.39
CA SER A 77 1.74 20.51 -18.04
C SER A 77 0.46 20.25 -17.24
N ALA A 78 0.58 19.47 -16.17
CA ALA A 78 -0.46 19.27 -15.16
C ALA A 78 0.19 18.97 -13.81
N LYS A 79 -0.40 19.45 -12.73
CA LYS A 79 0.02 19.08 -11.37
C LYS A 79 -0.70 17.81 -10.93
N LEU A 80 0.07 16.79 -10.57
CA LEU A 80 -0.38 15.50 -10.09
C LEU A 80 -0.17 15.41 -8.58
N SER A 81 -1.12 14.84 -7.86
CA SER A 81 -1.07 14.68 -6.40
C SER A 81 -1.49 13.28 -5.99
N GLY A 82 -0.92 12.78 -4.92
CA GLY A 82 -1.21 11.47 -4.37
C GLY A 82 -0.73 11.32 -2.94
N SER A 83 -0.96 10.16 -2.36
CA SER A 83 -0.42 9.79 -1.05
C SER A 83 -0.02 8.33 -0.99
N THR A 84 0.97 8.05 -0.16
CA THR A 84 1.38 6.69 0.22
C THR A 84 1.31 6.54 1.72
N GLN A 85 0.81 5.41 2.19
CA GLN A 85 0.78 5.04 3.59
C GLN A 85 1.27 3.60 3.74
N THR A 86 1.95 3.31 4.84
CA THR A 86 2.19 1.93 5.23
C THR A 86 0.92 1.39 5.86
N SER A 87 0.62 0.13 5.66
CA SER A 87 -0.42 -0.50 6.42
C SER A 87 0.00 -0.56 7.90
N LEU A 88 -0.95 -0.50 8.82
CA LEU A 88 -0.72 -0.51 10.27
C LEU A 88 -0.03 -1.80 10.76
N GLN A 89 0.23 -2.77 9.92
CA GLN A 89 0.89 -4.01 10.24
C GLN A 89 2.14 -4.23 9.39
N GLY A 90 3.26 -3.78 9.92
CA GLY A 90 4.59 -4.35 9.65
C GLY A 90 5.11 -4.15 8.26
N ASP A 91 5.31 -2.86 7.83
CA ASP A 91 6.70 -2.78 7.79
C ASP A 91 7.43 -3.02 6.50
N ALA A 92 6.75 -3.22 5.41
CA ALA A 92 7.47 -3.07 4.17
C ALA A 92 7.60 -1.57 3.89
N THR A 93 8.73 -1.01 4.32
CA THR A 93 9.10 0.38 4.04
C THR A 93 8.89 0.69 2.58
N VAL A 94 8.21 1.80 2.28
CA VAL A 94 8.12 2.30 0.92
C VAL A 94 9.52 2.70 0.47
N ILE A 95 10.03 2.07 -0.58
CA ILE A 95 11.36 2.31 -1.13
C ILE A 95 11.35 3.27 -2.31
N GLU A 96 10.21 3.37 -3.00
CA GLU A 96 10.00 4.31 -4.10
C GLU A 96 8.52 4.68 -4.20
N ARG A 97 8.23 5.92 -4.57
CA ARG A 97 6.89 6.39 -4.90
C ARG A 97 6.91 7.42 -6.02
N GLY A 98 5.77 7.65 -6.62
CA GLY A 98 5.64 8.64 -7.68
C GLY A 98 4.37 8.46 -8.50
N PHE A 99 4.46 8.82 -9.77
CA PHE A 99 3.37 8.69 -10.73
C PHE A 99 3.84 7.93 -11.98
N VAL A 100 2.94 7.14 -12.52
CA VAL A 100 3.06 6.57 -13.87
C VAL A 100 2.02 7.24 -14.76
N TYR A 101 2.37 7.49 -16.01
CA TYR A 101 1.47 8.13 -16.96
C TYR A 101 1.65 7.60 -18.38
N SER A 102 0.61 7.70 -19.17
CA SER A 102 0.56 7.25 -20.57
C SER A 102 -0.56 7.98 -21.30
N THR A 103 -0.59 7.88 -22.62
CA THR A 103 -1.76 8.20 -23.43
C THR A 103 -2.78 7.05 -23.50
N ASP A 104 -2.41 5.87 -23.01
CA ASP A 104 -3.29 4.71 -22.89
C ASP A 104 -3.80 4.57 -21.45
N PRO A 105 -5.03 4.04 -21.25
CA PRO A 105 -5.59 3.81 -19.91
C PRO A 105 -4.76 2.87 -19.06
N TYR A 106 -4.87 3.00 -17.72
CA TYR A 106 -4.24 2.14 -16.73
C TYR A 106 -2.71 2.03 -16.83
N PRO A 107 -1.96 3.14 -16.82
CA PRO A 107 -0.51 3.11 -16.93
C PRO A 107 0.13 2.28 -15.81
N LEU A 108 1.24 1.64 -16.13
CA LEU A 108 2.05 0.80 -15.24
C LEU A 108 3.47 1.37 -15.14
N ILE A 109 4.28 0.82 -14.22
CA ILE A 109 5.70 1.24 -14.07
C ILE A 109 6.56 0.98 -15.31
N SER A 110 6.08 0.17 -16.26
CA SER A 110 6.70 -0.03 -17.57
C SER A 110 6.45 1.13 -18.55
N ASN A 111 5.49 1.98 -18.27
CA ASN A 111 5.22 3.21 -19.03
C ASN A 111 6.13 4.35 -18.55
N ASN A 112 5.74 5.61 -18.84
CA ASN A 112 6.48 6.76 -18.32
C ASN A 112 6.32 6.87 -16.80
N LYS A 113 7.41 7.15 -16.11
CA LYS A 113 7.48 7.17 -14.66
C LYS A 113 8.09 8.49 -14.16
N LEU A 114 7.45 9.09 -13.15
CA LEU A 114 7.95 10.23 -12.38
C LEU A 114 8.18 9.78 -10.95
N ILE A 115 9.43 9.73 -10.52
CA ILE A 115 9.79 9.40 -9.13
C ILE A 115 9.68 10.67 -8.30
N VAL A 116 9.02 10.57 -7.14
CA VAL A 116 8.90 11.67 -6.17
C VAL A 116 9.58 11.27 -4.87
N ALA A 117 10.46 12.13 -4.37
CA ALA A 117 11.21 11.89 -3.15
C ALA A 117 10.31 11.65 -1.93
N GLY A 118 10.84 10.94 -0.94
CA GLY A 118 10.14 10.57 0.28
C GLY A 118 9.54 9.16 0.23
N THR A 119 8.93 8.74 1.33
CA THR A 119 8.42 7.37 1.49
C THR A 119 6.92 7.33 1.77
N ILE A 120 6.45 8.01 2.80
CA ILE A 120 5.04 8.05 3.21
C ILE A 120 4.51 9.49 3.25
N GLY A 121 3.20 9.63 3.30
CA GLY A 121 2.50 10.90 3.31
C GLY A 121 2.08 11.37 1.92
N SER A 122 1.51 12.57 1.87
CA SER A 122 1.11 13.20 0.62
C SER A 122 2.32 13.66 -0.18
N PHE A 123 2.20 13.65 -1.50
CA PHE A 123 3.21 14.12 -2.43
C PHE A 123 2.57 14.66 -3.70
N ASP A 124 3.25 15.55 -4.35
CA ASP A 124 2.84 16.10 -5.63
C ASP A 124 4.05 16.36 -6.54
N THR A 125 3.78 16.51 -7.82
CA THR A 125 4.76 16.92 -8.81
C THR A 125 4.06 17.54 -10.01
N THR A 126 4.79 18.33 -10.78
CA THR A 126 4.29 18.87 -12.05
C THR A 126 4.83 18.00 -13.19
N LEU A 127 3.92 17.35 -13.90
CA LEU A 127 4.22 16.68 -15.16
C LEU A 127 4.30 17.74 -16.26
N THR A 128 5.40 17.76 -16.98
CA THR A 128 5.68 18.74 -18.05
C THR A 128 6.03 18.03 -19.36
N GLY A 129 6.13 18.79 -20.45
CA GLY A 129 6.47 18.24 -21.76
C GLY A 129 5.31 17.51 -22.42
N LEU A 130 4.09 17.82 -22.04
CA LEU A 130 2.88 17.25 -22.62
C LEU A 130 2.55 17.90 -23.96
N VAL A 131 1.82 17.16 -24.80
CA VAL A 131 1.27 17.65 -26.05
C VAL A 131 -0.08 18.30 -25.77
N GLU A 132 -0.34 19.47 -26.33
CA GLU A 132 -1.62 20.16 -26.22
C GLU A 132 -2.78 19.37 -26.82
N GLY A 133 -3.97 19.56 -26.29
CA GLY A 133 -5.18 18.90 -26.77
C GLY A 133 -5.15 17.38 -26.69
N LYS A 134 -4.27 16.81 -25.86
CA LYS A 134 -4.08 15.36 -25.71
C LYS A 134 -4.57 14.85 -24.37
N THR A 135 -5.26 13.72 -24.37
CA THR A 135 -5.66 13.03 -23.15
C THR A 135 -4.50 12.21 -22.60
N TYR A 136 -4.26 12.36 -21.31
CA TYR A 136 -3.29 11.57 -20.53
C TYR A 136 -4.00 10.87 -19.40
N TYR A 137 -3.54 9.64 -19.10
CA TYR A 137 -3.94 8.85 -17.95
C TYR A 137 -2.76 8.76 -16.98
N TYR A 138 -3.03 8.77 -15.69
CA TYR A 138 -1.98 8.63 -14.68
C TYR A 138 -2.50 7.94 -13.42
N ARG A 139 -1.57 7.42 -12.63
CA ARG A 139 -1.80 6.81 -11.32
C ARG A 139 -0.63 7.14 -10.41
N ALA A 140 -0.90 7.37 -9.14
CA ALA A 140 0.13 7.28 -8.13
C ALA A 140 0.55 5.82 -7.95
N TYR A 141 1.79 5.57 -7.60
CA TYR A 141 2.32 4.26 -7.26
C TYR A 141 3.22 4.33 -6.03
N GLY A 142 3.36 3.20 -5.36
CA GLY A 142 4.34 2.96 -4.30
C GLY A 142 4.94 1.59 -4.45
N ILE A 143 6.23 1.46 -4.17
CA ILE A 143 6.98 0.20 -4.21
C ILE A 143 7.51 -0.09 -2.82
N ASN A 144 7.39 -1.33 -2.41
CA ASN A 144 8.04 -1.88 -1.23
C ASN A 144 8.63 -3.27 -1.56
N ALA A 145 9.17 -3.97 -0.56
CA ALA A 145 9.73 -5.30 -0.75
C ALA A 145 8.73 -6.34 -1.30
N ASN A 146 7.43 -6.08 -1.20
CA ASN A 146 6.38 -6.99 -1.67
C ASN A 146 5.92 -6.69 -3.10
N GLY A 147 6.41 -5.60 -3.70
CA GLY A 147 6.08 -5.22 -5.06
C GLY A 147 5.50 -3.83 -5.20
N VAL A 148 4.82 -3.62 -6.31
CA VAL A 148 4.22 -2.34 -6.71
C VAL A 148 2.74 -2.33 -6.38
N THR A 149 2.30 -1.23 -5.77
CA THR A 149 0.88 -0.92 -5.59
C THR A 149 0.56 0.38 -6.32
N TYR A 150 -0.61 0.42 -6.93
CA TYR A 150 -1.12 1.58 -7.65
C TYR A 150 -2.38 2.13 -6.97
N GLY A 151 -2.53 3.44 -6.98
CA GLY A 151 -3.78 4.11 -6.64
C GLY A 151 -4.78 4.07 -7.80
N GLU A 152 -5.94 4.71 -7.60
CA GLU A 152 -6.94 4.91 -8.63
C GLU A 152 -6.33 5.60 -9.85
N HIS A 153 -6.84 5.32 -11.04
CA HIS A 153 -6.42 6.01 -12.23
C HIS A 153 -7.31 7.24 -12.49
N PHE A 154 -6.68 8.30 -12.95
CA PHE A 154 -7.34 9.50 -13.44
C PHE A 154 -6.90 9.80 -14.86
N SER A 155 -7.70 10.56 -15.57
CA SER A 155 -7.35 11.12 -16.86
C SER A 155 -7.55 12.63 -16.85
N PHE A 156 -6.84 13.31 -17.70
CA PHE A 156 -7.04 14.74 -18.00
C PHE A 156 -6.73 15.02 -19.46
N LEU A 157 -7.36 16.06 -19.98
CA LEU A 157 -7.10 16.62 -21.27
C LEU A 157 -6.26 17.88 -21.10
N THR A 158 -5.11 17.99 -21.76
CA THR A 158 -4.34 19.23 -21.81
C THR A 158 -5.13 20.30 -22.57
N ASN A 159 -4.96 21.55 -22.19
CA ASN A 159 -5.59 22.64 -22.90
C ASN A 159 -5.07 22.67 -24.36
N SER A 160 -5.89 23.17 -25.28
CA SER A 160 -5.49 23.46 -26.65
C SER A 160 -5.51 24.95 -26.90
N ASP A 161 -4.52 25.45 -27.62
CA ASP A 161 -4.51 26.85 -28.03
C ASP A 161 -5.63 27.07 -29.06
N PRO A 162 -6.60 27.93 -28.77
CA PRO A 162 -7.67 28.23 -29.74
C PRO A 162 -7.16 28.80 -31.05
N ILE A 163 -5.91 29.27 -31.13
CA ILE A 163 -5.31 29.86 -32.33
C ILE A 163 -4.57 28.80 -33.18
N SER A 164 -4.18 27.64 -32.60
CA SER A 164 -3.41 26.64 -33.34
C SER A 164 -4.22 25.81 -34.34
N ASN A 165 -5.55 25.92 -34.33
CA ASN A 165 -6.45 25.17 -35.23
C ASN A 165 -6.77 25.93 -36.53
N ASN A 166 -6.07 27.00 -36.87
CA ASN A 166 -6.38 27.86 -38.04
C ASN A 166 -5.28 27.83 -39.13
N SER A 167 -4.65 26.67 -39.35
CA SER A 167 -3.70 26.46 -40.45
C SER A 167 -3.99 25.19 -41.22
#